data_bf0b1d98c9d4b7fabe76885265ad2564
#
_entry.id   bf0b1d98c9d4b7fabe76885265ad2564
#
_cell.length_a   1.000
_cell.length_b   1.000
_cell.length_c   1.000
_cell.angle_alpha   90.00
_cell.angle_beta   90.00
_cell.angle_gamma   90.00
#
_symmetry.space_group_name_H-M   'P 1'
#
loop_
_entity.id
_entity.type
_entity.pdbx_description
1 polymer ?
#
loop_
_entity_poly.entity_id
_entity_poly.type
_entity_poly.pdbx_seq_one_letter_code
_entity_poly.pdbx_strand_id
1 'polypeptide(L)'
;YSTSGAFFAEIGKTFLAQGDAVYAVLYDQNMEVVHQRAGSKRDLDAMRMSKYVQSRMNGILAEIKEDLAMGRRVLFVGTPCQTAGVYRATERLCKKQMDQLHLIDLECYGVPSPGLYRRWIQELEKKYGSEVASIYFRDKKYGYAGVNVKVVLKNGKILEDCVDVKTFTRTMFSGIGLRPSCYHCPFRSQKKYADLTLGDGWSVSEEFPELDDDKGTTKIYVNSEKGRELLALADGICVKGKQRPAVPYGVDKKQHEKRPEFFAAAESMTYEELIGKFLPTTGKDRLANALKPWIRKAPFSKTFFRTLKKIKRWKRKHHR
;
A
#
# COMPACT_ATOMS: atom_id res chain seq x y z
N TYR A 1 -12.38 8.29 -0.25
CA TYR A 1 -11.96 7.08 -0.97
C TYR A 1 -10.65 6.57 -0.37
N SER A 2 -10.60 5.32 0.15
CA SER A 2 -9.43 4.71 0.81
C SER A 2 -9.18 3.31 0.27
N THR A 3 -7.98 2.75 0.50
CA THR A 3 -7.65 1.37 0.10
C THR A 3 -8.50 0.35 0.84
N SER A 4 -8.67 0.50 2.15
CA SER A 4 -9.52 -0.34 3.00
C SER A 4 -10.54 0.51 3.77
N GLY A 5 -10.80 0.27 5.06
CA GLY A 5 -11.85 0.93 5.85
C GLY A 5 -11.64 2.40 6.25
N ALA A 6 -10.66 3.11 5.67
CA ALA A 6 -10.40 4.54 5.90
C ALA A 6 -9.88 4.95 7.29
N PHE A 7 -9.53 4.01 8.16
CA PHE A 7 -9.07 4.28 9.52
C PHE A 7 -8.02 5.41 9.62
N PHE A 8 -6.96 5.36 8.77
CA PHE A 8 -5.95 6.42 8.74
C PHE A 8 -6.55 7.81 8.52
N ALA A 9 -7.51 7.93 7.60
CA ALA A 9 -8.10 9.23 7.29
C ALA A 9 -8.91 9.80 8.44
N GLU A 10 -9.59 8.96 9.22
CA GLU A 10 -10.36 9.40 10.38
C GLU A 10 -9.43 9.87 11.51
N ILE A 11 -8.42 9.08 11.87
CA ILE A 11 -7.44 9.49 12.89
C ILE A 11 -6.67 10.74 12.46
N GLY A 12 -6.25 10.84 11.19
CA GLY A 12 -5.57 12.02 10.67
C GLY A 12 -6.41 13.28 10.72
N LYS A 13 -7.72 13.21 10.48
CA LYS A 13 -8.63 14.36 10.65
C LYS A 13 -8.68 14.83 12.10
N THR A 14 -8.76 13.90 13.05
CA THR A 14 -8.79 14.21 14.49
C THR A 14 -7.52 14.93 14.91
N PHE A 15 -6.34 14.42 14.47
CA PHE A 15 -5.07 15.09 14.77
C PHE A 15 -5.01 16.50 14.18
N LEU A 16 -5.33 16.67 12.90
CA LEU A 16 -5.33 18.00 12.28
C LEU A 16 -6.30 18.98 12.92
N ALA A 17 -7.49 18.52 13.32
CA ALA A 17 -8.50 19.36 13.99
C ALA A 17 -8.02 19.85 15.37
N GLN A 18 -7.13 19.12 16.01
CA GLN A 18 -6.54 19.46 17.31
C GLN A 18 -5.24 20.27 17.19
N GLY A 19 -4.81 20.62 15.98
CA GLY A 19 -3.57 21.36 15.73
C GLY A 19 -2.31 20.49 15.77
N ASP A 20 -2.45 19.17 15.83
CA ASP A 20 -1.38 18.20 15.85
C ASP A 20 -0.81 17.92 14.44
N ALA A 21 0.32 17.25 14.35
CA ALA A 21 1.02 16.98 13.11
C ALA A 21 0.74 15.57 12.58
N VAL A 22 0.48 15.46 11.28
CA VAL A 22 0.27 14.18 10.59
C VAL A 22 1.29 14.05 9.46
N TYR A 23 2.04 12.94 9.47
CA TYR A 23 3.05 12.61 8.47
C TYR A 23 2.69 11.30 7.78
N ALA A 24 2.49 11.36 6.48
CA ALA A 24 2.20 10.19 5.67
C ALA A 24 2.67 10.39 4.21
N VAL A 25 2.36 9.44 3.34
CA VAL A 25 2.88 9.42 1.97
C VAL A 25 1.89 10.02 0.98
N LEU A 26 2.39 10.85 0.07
CA LEU A 26 1.65 11.33 -1.10
C LEU A 26 2.54 11.26 -2.36
N TYR A 27 1.98 11.57 -3.52
CA TYR A 27 2.74 11.83 -4.73
C TYR A 27 3.09 13.31 -4.80
N ASP A 28 4.36 13.61 -5.07
CA ASP A 28 4.78 14.96 -5.42
C ASP A 28 4.41 15.32 -6.88
N GLN A 29 4.77 16.52 -7.30
CA GLN A 29 4.50 17.02 -8.66
C GLN A 29 5.15 16.20 -9.78
N ASN A 30 6.18 15.41 -9.46
CA ASN A 30 6.91 14.52 -10.37
C ASN A 30 6.44 13.06 -10.27
N MET A 31 5.29 12.82 -9.63
CA MET A 31 4.76 11.48 -9.35
C MET A 31 5.71 10.61 -8.51
N GLU A 32 6.66 11.19 -7.79
CA GLU A 32 7.45 10.46 -6.82
C GLU A 32 6.71 10.34 -5.48
N VAL A 33 6.90 9.21 -4.82
CA VAL A 33 6.28 8.96 -3.52
C VAL A 33 7.16 9.54 -2.43
N VAL A 34 6.61 10.48 -1.66
CA VAL A 34 7.33 11.18 -0.59
C VAL A 34 6.55 11.15 0.72
N HIS A 35 7.25 11.09 1.86
CA HIS A 35 6.66 11.46 3.14
C HIS A 35 6.62 12.97 3.26
N GLN A 36 5.52 13.47 3.76
CA GLN A 36 5.30 14.89 3.98
C GLN A 36 4.40 15.12 5.19
N ARG A 37 4.54 16.28 5.83
CA ARG A 37 3.60 16.79 6.81
C ARG A 37 2.31 17.24 6.11
N ALA A 38 1.15 16.83 6.60
CA ALA A 38 -0.11 17.34 6.12
C ALA A 38 -0.32 18.77 6.63
N GLY A 39 -0.47 19.74 5.75
CA GLY A 39 -0.81 21.13 6.08
C GLY A 39 -2.31 21.40 6.01
N SER A 40 -3.08 20.48 5.44
CA SER A 40 -4.50 20.66 5.19
C SER A 40 -5.25 19.32 5.06
N LYS A 41 -6.59 19.39 5.09
CA LYS A 41 -7.46 18.23 4.76
C LYS A 41 -7.20 17.72 3.33
N ARG A 42 -6.86 18.60 2.39
CA ARG A 42 -6.53 18.23 1.00
C ARG A 42 -5.28 17.34 0.96
N ASP A 43 -4.25 17.67 1.75
CA ASP A 43 -3.04 16.85 1.83
C ASP A 43 -3.35 15.49 2.44
N LEU A 44 -4.14 15.46 3.51
CA LEU A 44 -4.60 14.21 4.12
C LEU A 44 -5.37 13.33 3.13
N ASP A 45 -6.20 13.93 2.28
CA ASP A 45 -6.91 13.19 1.23
C ASP A 45 -5.94 12.66 0.14
N ALA A 46 -4.89 13.40 -0.21
CA ALA A 46 -3.84 12.96 -1.12
C ALA A 46 -2.97 11.83 -0.52
N MET A 47 -2.84 11.78 0.81
CA MET A 47 -2.12 10.74 1.54
C MET A 47 -2.89 9.41 1.59
N ARG A 48 -4.19 9.41 1.34
CA ARG A 48 -5.01 8.19 1.27
C ARG A 48 -4.54 7.30 0.12
N MET A 49 -4.97 6.07 0.11
CA MET A 49 -4.64 5.05 -0.89
C MET A 49 -3.20 4.51 -0.79
N SER A 50 -3.05 3.23 -1.04
CA SER A 50 -1.74 2.56 -1.05
C SER A 50 -0.90 3.00 -2.22
N LYS A 51 0.36 3.33 -1.96
CA LYS A 51 1.39 3.60 -2.95
C LYS A 51 2.43 2.49 -2.86
N TYR A 52 2.50 1.62 -3.87
CA TYR A 52 3.37 0.42 -3.84
C TYR A 52 4.82 0.73 -4.22
N VAL A 53 5.31 1.88 -3.79
CA VAL A 53 6.67 2.38 -4.00
C VAL A 53 7.23 2.82 -2.66
N GLN A 54 8.55 2.68 -2.47
CA GLN A 54 9.18 3.25 -1.29
C GLN A 54 9.19 4.77 -1.40
N SER A 55 8.65 5.41 -0.37
CA SER A 55 8.69 6.86 -0.26
C SER A 55 10.07 7.38 0.16
N ARG A 56 10.41 8.56 -0.34
CA ARG A 56 11.52 9.35 0.19
C ARG A 56 11.13 9.98 1.52
N MET A 57 12.09 10.00 2.45
CA MET A 57 11.90 10.53 3.81
C MET A 57 12.79 11.75 4.09
N ASN A 58 13.23 12.44 3.04
CA ASN A 58 14.17 13.56 3.15
C ASN A 58 13.60 14.67 4.03
N GLY A 59 14.36 15.09 5.06
CA GLY A 59 14.00 16.19 5.94
C GLY A 59 12.94 15.87 7.03
N ILE A 60 12.14 14.84 6.85
CA ILE A 60 10.99 14.53 7.69
C ILE A 60 11.32 14.39 9.19
N LEU A 61 12.50 13.86 9.51
CA LEU A 61 12.93 13.69 10.91
C LEU A 61 13.19 15.02 11.61
N ALA A 62 13.67 16.03 10.88
CA ALA A 62 13.85 17.37 11.42
C ALA A 62 12.50 18.04 11.72
N GLU A 63 11.55 17.93 10.79
CA GLU A 63 10.19 18.45 10.97
C GLU A 63 9.46 17.78 12.13
N ILE A 64 9.56 16.45 12.25
CA ILE A 64 9.00 15.70 13.39
C ILE A 64 9.60 16.19 14.71
N LYS A 65 10.91 16.42 14.78
CA LYS A 65 11.58 16.94 15.96
C LYS A 65 11.07 18.34 16.34
N GLU A 66 10.88 19.20 15.35
CA GLU A 66 10.35 20.56 15.56
C GLU A 66 8.90 20.51 16.09
N ASP A 67 8.02 19.72 15.48
CA ASP A 67 6.64 19.57 15.96
C ASP A 67 6.57 19.02 17.40
N LEU A 68 7.39 18.03 17.72
CA LEU A 68 7.49 17.50 19.09
C LEU A 68 8.03 18.54 20.08
N ALA A 69 9.03 19.34 19.68
CA ALA A 69 9.57 20.41 20.52
C ALA A 69 8.57 21.54 20.79
N MET A 70 7.61 21.74 19.86
CA MET A 70 6.49 22.67 20.01
C MET A 70 5.35 22.11 20.86
N GLY A 71 5.50 20.89 21.42
CA GLY A 71 4.48 20.24 22.24
C GLY A 71 3.34 19.61 21.43
N ARG A 72 3.44 19.50 20.10
CA ARG A 72 2.42 18.85 19.27
C ARG A 72 2.51 17.35 19.38
N ARG A 73 1.38 16.66 19.34
CA ARG A 73 1.37 15.23 19.05
C ARG A 73 1.69 15.01 17.59
N VAL A 74 2.43 13.96 17.31
CA VAL A 74 2.84 13.60 15.97
C VAL A 74 2.28 12.23 15.61
N LEU A 75 1.49 12.12 14.56
CA LEU A 75 1.06 10.88 13.94
C LEU A 75 1.93 10.61 12.71
N PHE A 76 2.74 9.57 12.76
CA PHE A 76 3.52 9.12 11.60
C PHE A 76 3.00 7.78 11.09
N VAL A 77 2.75 7.70 9.77
CA VAL A 77 2.26 6.49 9.10
C VAL A 77 3.23 6.06 8.00
N GLY A 78 3.79 4.84 8.11
CA GLY A 78 4.77 4.34 7.15
C GLY A 78 4.85 2.82 7.09
N THR A 79 5.83 2.30 6.36
CA THR A 79 6.14 0.87 6.39
C THR A 79 6.85 0.51 7.71
N PRO A 80 6.88 -0.77 8.14
CA PRO A 80 7.50 -1.15 9.42
C PRO A 80 8.96 -0.70 9.58
N CYS A 81 9.75 -0.70 8.50
CA CYS A 81 11.13 -0.20 8.55
C CYS A 81 11.22 1.32 8.70
N GLN A 82 10.25 2.07 8.15
CA GLN A 82 10.19 3.52 8.27
C GLN A 82 9.74 3.93 9.67
N THR A 83 8.71 3.30 10.22
CA THR A 83 8.29 3.53 11.62
C THR A 83 9.38 3.18 12.61
N ALA A 84 10.11 2.08 12.40
CA ALA A 84 11.27 1.74 13.23
C ALA A 84 12.39 2.80 13.15
N GLY A 85 12.63 3.36 11.96
CA GLY A 85 13.58 4.45 11.77
C GLY A 85 13.18 5.72 12.51
N VAL A 86 11.92 6.14 12.39
CA VAL A 86 11.37 7.30 13.11
C VAL A 86 11.40 7.07 14.61
N TYR A 87 10.97 5.90 15.09
CA TYR A 87 11.02 5.54 16.50
C TYR A 87 12.44 5.70 17.07
N ARG A 88 13.42 5.09 16.42
CA ARG A 88 14.83 5.12 16.88
C ARG A 88 15.43 6.53 16.84
N ALA A 89 15.12 7.29 15.80
CA ALA A 89 15.58 8.68 15.71
C ALA A 89 14.98 9.54 16.84
N THR A 90 13.68 9.41 17.09
CA THR A 90 12.98 10.17 18.13
C THR A 90 13.43 9.73 19.53
N GLU A 91 13.55 8.44 19.80
CA GLU A 91 14.07 7.90 21.07
C GLU A 91 15.45 8.48 21.39
N ARG A 92 16.32 8.63 20.38
CA ARG A 92 17.65 9.20 20.56
C ARG A 92 17.68 10.71 20.73
N LEU A 93 16.85 11.45 19.96
CA LEU A 93 16.93 12.92 19.85
C LEU A 93 15.90 13.64 20.72
N CYS A 94 14.77 13.01 21.01
CA CYS A 94 13.59 13.59 21.65
C CYS A 94 12.98 12.65 22.69
N LYS A 95 13.82 12.01 23.53
CA LYS A 95 13.37 10.95 24.47
C LYS A 95 12.21 11.38 25.38
N LYS A 96 12.19 12.65 25.81
CA LYS A 96 11.14 13.20 26.70
C LYS A 96 9.78 13.35 25.98
N GLN A 97 9.76 13.38 24.66
CA GLN A 97 8.56 13.59 23.84
C GLN A 97 8.02 12.28 23.21
N MET A 98 8.54 11.12 23.62
CA MET A 98 8.12 9.83 23.07
C MET A 98 6.62 9.54 23.27
N ASP A 99 6.00 10.08 24.31
CA ASP A 99 4.57 9.92 24.56
C ASP A 99 3.70 10.70 23.57
N GLN A 100 4.27 11.76 22.96
CA GLN A 100 3.60 12.56 21.93
C GLN A 100 3.75 11.96 20.52
N LEU A 101 4.65 10.99 20.31
CA LEU A 101 4.85 10.31 19.04
C LEU A 101 3.93 9.09 18.93
N HIS A 102 3.03 9.11 17.97
CA HIS A 102 2.12 8.01 17.62
C HIS A 102 2.54 7.41 16.27
N LEU A 103 2.71 6.10 16.23
CA LEU A 103 3.23 5.39 15.07
C LEU A 103 2.23 4.37 14.55
N ILE A 104 1.94 4.43 13.27
CA ILE A 104 1.14 3.43 12.56
C ILE A 104 1.98 2.79 11.47
N ASP A 105 2.12 1.46 11.48
CA ASP A 105 2.72 0.74 10.38
C ASP A 105 1.69 -0.05 9.55
N LEU A 106 2.14 -0.61 8.44
CA LEU A 106 1.32 -1.35 7.50
C LEU A 106 1.78 -2.80 7.42
N GLU A 107 0.87 -3.74 7.15
CA GLU A 107 1.26 -5.08 6.69
C GLU A 107 2.03 -4.95 5.36
N CYS A 108 3.35 -5.05 5.43
CA CYS A 108 4.23 -4.78 4.31
C CYS A 108 4.72 -6.06 3.64
N TYR A 109 4.41 -6.22 2.35
CA TYR A 109 4.92 -7.32 1.52
C TYR A 109 6.38 -7.12 1.09
N GLY A 110 6.82 -5.88 0.98
CA GLY A 110 8.06 -5.42 0.39
C GLY A 110 7.79 -4.34 -0.66
N VAL A 111 8.84 -3.66 -1.10
CA VAL A 111 8.73 -2.58 -2.10
C VAL A 111 9.63 -2.85 -3.30
N PRO A 112 9.17 -2.57 -4.53
CA PRO A 112 10.00 -2.61 -5.72
C PRO A 112 11.08 -1.53 -5.71
N SER A 113 12.07 -1.67 -6.61
CA SER A 113 13.04 -0.63 -6.89
C SER A 113 12.36 0.65 -7.38
N PRO A 114 12.72 1.84 -6.82
CA PRO A 114 12.23 3.13 -7.34
C PRO A 114 12.61 3.36 -8.82
N GLY A 115 13.75 2.81 -9.26
CA GLY A 115 14.15 2.86 -10.67
C GLY A 115 13.18 2.12 -11.59
N LEU A 116 12.68 0.95 -11.19
CA LEU A 116 11.66 0.23 -11.94
C LEU A 116 10.33 1.01 -12.00
N TYR A 117 9.97 1.69 -10.92
CA TYR A 117 8.78 2.54 -10.89
C TYR A 117 8.87 3.69 -11.90
N ARG A 118 9.99 4.44 -11.90
CA ARG A 118 10.21 5.53 -12.85
C ARG A 118 10.18 5.04 -14.31
N ARG A 119 10.84 3.92 -14.61
CA ARG A 119 10.83 3.33 -15.96
C ARG A 119 9.44 2.90 -16.39
N TRP A 120 8.64 2.35 -15.49
CA TRP A 120 7.24 2.02 -15.78
C TRP A 120 6.42 3.27 -16.11
N ILE A 121 6.58 4.38 -15.38
CA ILE A 121 5.91 5.65 -15.69
C ILE A 121 6.34 6.14 -17.06
N GLN A 122 7.65 6.24 -17.32
CA GLN A 122 8.19 6.70 -18.58
C GLN A 122 7.70 5.86 -19.78
N GLU A 123 7.57 4.55 -19.60
CA GLU A 123 7.02 3.67 -20.63
C GLU A 123 5.55 3.97 -20.93
N LEU A 124 4.75 4.21 -19.88
CA LEU A 124 3.34 4.61 -20.08
C LEU A 124 3.24 5.98 -20.78
N GLU A 125 4.02 6.95 -20.35
CA GLU A 125 4.02 8.30 -20.92
C GLU A 125 4.44 8.29 -22.39
N LYS A 126 5.52 7.55 -22.72
CA LYS A 126 5.99 7.35 -24.11
C LYS A 126 4.91 6.68 -24.97
N LYS A 127 4.33 5.58 -24.48
CA LYS A 127 3.35 4.78 -25.21
C LYS A 127 2.05 5.53 -25.50
N TYR A 128 1.62 6.38 -24.57
CA TYR A 128 0.35 7.09 -24.65
C TYR A 128 0.48 8.58 -24.99
N GLY A 129 1.69 9.08 -25.17
CA GLY A 129 1.96 10.45 -25.57
C GLY A 129 1.52 11.52 -24.59
N SER A 130 1.47 11.20 -23.27
CA SER A 130 1.03 12.14 -22.24
C SER A 130 1.56 11.75 -20.87
N GLU A 131 1.90 12.74 -20.06
CA GLU A 131 2.37 12.55 -18.70
C GLU A 131 1.30 11.93 -17.80
N VAL A 132 1.75 11.18 -16.78
CA VAL A 132 0.91 10.62 -15.74
C VAL A 132 0.45 11.71 -14.77
N ALA A 133 -0.86 11.84 -14.58
CA ALA A 133 -1.47 12.77 -13.64
C ALA A 133 -1.79 12.13 -12.28
N SER A 134 -2.21 10.86 -12.25
CA SER A 134 -2.47 10.16 -11.01
C SER A 134 -2.43 8.63 -11.16
N ILE A 135 -2.09 7.94 -10.06
CA ILE A 135 -2.00 6.47 -9.99
C ILE A 135 -2.78 5.96 -8.78
N TYR A 136 -3.61 4.96 -9.01
CA TYR A 136 -4.39 4.25 -7.99
C TYR A 136 -4.07 2.76 -8.07
N PHE A 137 -3.23 2.24 -7.18
CA PHE A 137 -2.86 0.82 -7.15
C PHE A 137 -3.97 -0.11 -6.65
N ARG A 138 -4.99 0.46 -6.02
CA ARG A 138 -6.11 -0.27 -5.42
C ARG A 138 -7.43 0.45 -5.72
N ASP A 139 -7.68 0.72 -7.02
CA ASP A 139 -8.96 1.28 -7.45
C ASP A 139 -10.11 0.31 -7.14
N LYS A 140 -11.20 0.81 -6.54
CA LYS A 140 -12.34 0.01 -6.07
C LYS A 140 -13.53 -0.01 -7.04
N LYS A 141 -13.37 0.47 -8.26
CA LYS A 141 -14.44 0.47 -9.26
C LYS A 141 -15.13 -0.91 -9.40
N TYR A 142 -14.34 -1.97 -9.22
CA TYR A 142 -14.80 -3.35 -9.34
C TYR A 142 -14.77 -4.11 -7.99
N GLY A 143 -14.94 -3.40 -6.89
CA GLY A 143 -14.94 -3.93 -5.54
C GLY A 143 -13.56 -4.00 -4.89
N TYR A 144 -13.57 -4.32 -3.60
CA TYR A 144 -12.40 -4.27 -2.74
C TYR A 144 -11.36 -5.37 -3.00
N ALA A 145 -11.82 -6.58 -3.31
CA ALA A 145 -10.95 -7.76 -3.26
C ALA A 145 -10.05 -7.94 -4.50
N GLY A 146 -9.90 -6.93 -5.36
CA GLY A 146 -9.01 -6.96 -6.53
C GLY A 146 -7.87 -5.94 -6.43
N VAL A 147 -6.68 -6.29 -6.96
CA VAL A 147 -5.64 -5.30 -7.24
C VAL A 147 -5.97 -4.69 -8.60
N ASN A 148 -6.82 -3.67 -8.62
CA ASN A 148 -7.14 -2.92 -9.82
C ASN A 148 -6.24 -1.69 -9.87
N VAL A 149 -5.41 -1.61 -10.89
CA VAL A 149 -4.56 -0.44 -11.11
C VAL A 149 -5.26 0.49 -12.10
N LYS A 150 -5.39 1.76 -11.71
CA LYS A 150 -5.85 2.82 -12.57
C LYS A 150 -4.78 3.90 -12.67
N VAL A 151 -4.48 4.34 -13.88
CA VAL A 151 -3.61 5.47 -14.18
C VAL A 151 -4.42 6.49 -14.99
N VAL A 152 -4.35 7.75 -14.59
CA VAL A 152 -4.94 8.87 -15.32
C VAL A 152 -3.82 9.70 -15.91
N LEU A 153 -3.90 10.00 -17.20
CA LEU A 153 -2.94 10.82 -17.92
C LEU A 153 -3.42 12.28 -17.97
N LYS A 154 -2.51 13.23 -18.14
CA LYS A 154 -2.83 14.67 -18.20
C LYS A 154 -3.76 15.02 -19.37
N ASN A 155 -3.74 14.25 -20.47
CA ASN A 155 -4.68 14.42 -21.60
C ASN A 155 -6.09 13.86 -21.32
N GLY A 156 -6.38 13.43 -20.08
CA GLY A 156 -7.67 12.89 -19.66
C GLY A 156 -7.86 11.40 -19.95
N LYS A 157 -6.93 10.73 -20.65
CA LYS A 157 -7.02 9.28 -20.91
C LYS A 157 -6.90 8.50 -19.61
N ILE A 158 -7.77 7.53 -19.41
CA ILE A 158 -7.81 6.65 -18.24
C ILE A 158 -7.42 5.24 -18.67
N LEU A 159 -6.39 4.70 -18.03
CA LEU A 159 -5.91 3.33 -18.21
C LEU A 159 -6.34 2.51 -16.99
N GLU A 160 -7.25 1.57 -17.18
CA GLU A 160 -7.82 0.77 -16.10
C GLU A 160 -7.59 -0.71 -16.32
N ASP A 161 -6.96 -1.36 -15.33
CA ASP A 161 -6.83 -2.83 -15.24
C ASP A 161 -6.30 -3.53 -16.52
N CYS A 162 -5.67 -2.77 -17.41
CA CYS A 162 -5.03 -3.30 -18.63
C CYS A 162 -3.64 -3.91 -18.31
N VAL A 163 -3.05 -4.58 -19.30
CA VAL A 163 -1.73 -5.23 -19.14
C VAL A 163 -0.67 -4.22 -18.71
N ASP A 164 -0.61 -3.07 -19.39
CA ASP A 164 0.44 -2.05 -19.19
C ASP A 164 0.49 -1.52 -17.77
N VAL A 165 -0.67 -1.17 -17.21
CA VAL A 165 -0.73 -0.64 -15.83
C VAL A 165 -0.44 -1.71 -14.77
N LYS A 166 -0.59 -2.99 -15.08
CA LYS A 166 -0.32 -4.09 -14.14
C LYS A 166 1.12 -4.58 -14.13
N THR A 167 1.91 -4.22 -15.11
CA THR A 167 3.30 -4.70 -15.21
C THR A 167 4.10 -4.39 -13.95
N PHE A 168 3.98 -3.18 -13.40
CA PHE A 168 4.68 -2.79 -12.19
C PHE A 168 4.25 -3.62 -10.95
N THR A 169 2.96 -3.80 -10.73
CA THR A 169 2.48 -4.65 -9.62
C THR A 169 2.87 -6.12 -9.80
N ARG A 170 3.02 -6.60 -11.04
CA ARG A 170 3.54 -7.95 -11.32
C ARG A 170 5.00 -8.08 -10.88
N THR A 171 5.87 -7.08 -11.09
CA THR A 171 7.26 -7.11 -10.60
C THR A 171 7.31 -7.19 -9.08
N MET A 172 6.39 -6.53 -8.39
CA MET A 172 6.26 -6.56 -6.93
C MET A 172 5.80 -7.95 -6.45
N PHE A 173 4.66 -8.43 -6.94
CA PHE A 173 4.03 -9.64 -6.41
C PHE A 173 4.70 -10.95 -6.84
N SER A 174 5.44 -10.95 -7.96
CA SER A 174 6.35 -12.06 -8.30
C SER A 174 7.57 -12.11 -7.38
N GLY A 175 7.88 -11.00 -6.74
CA GLY A 175 9.08 -10.84 -5.93
C GLY A 175 10.31 -10.42 -6.74
N ILE A 176 10.35 -10.50 -8.07
CA ILE A 176 11.54 -10.26 -8.89
C ILE A 176 12.07 -8.82 -8.77
N GLY A 177 11.16 -7.85 -8.63
CA GLY A 177 11.47 -6.41 -8.57
C GLY A 177 11.72 -5.86 -7.16
N LEU A 178 11.62 -6.66 -6.09
CA LEU A 178 11.76 -6.19 -4.72
C LEU A 178 13.19 -5.76 -4.39
N ARG A 179 13.32 -4.82 -3.45
CA ARG A 179 14.61 -4.43 -2.89
C ARG A 179 15.26 -5.60 -2.15
N PRO A 180 16.61 -5.73 -2.18
CA PRO A 180 17.31 -6.83 -1.51
C PRO A 180 16.96 -6.97 -0.03
N SER A 181 16.90 -5.86 0.71
CA SER A 181 16.53 -5.83 2.14
C SER A 181 15.11 -6.32 2.44
N CYS A 182 14.23 -6.37 1.44
CA CYS A 182 12.86 -6.85 1.64
C CYS A 182 12.75 -8.38 1.70
N TYR A 183 13.80 -9.11 1.29
CA TYR A 183 13.78 -10.59 1.39
C TYR A 183 14.13 -11.07 2.80
N HIS A 184 14.95 -10.34 3.54
CA HIS A 184 15.35 -10.64 4.93
C HIS A 184 15.00 -9.44 5.81
N CYS A 185 13.70 -9.12 5.93
CA CYS A 185 13.24 -7.91 6.58
C CYS A 185 13.00 -8.11 8.08
N PRO A 186 13.87 -7.62 8.98
CA PRO A 186 13.71 -7.80 10.42
C PRO A 186 12.47 -7.08 10.98
N PHE A 187 11.96 -6.08 10.26
CA PHE A 187 10.81 -5.29 10.69
C PHE A 187 9.47 -5.97 10.41
N ARG A 188 9.46 -7.11 9.71
CA ARG A 188 8.29 -7.99 9.57
C ARG A 188 8.19 -9.04 10.68
N SER A 189 8.82 -8.79 11.81
CA SER A 189 8.77 -9.63 13.01
C SER A 189 7.55 -9.34 13.87
N GLN A 190 7.34 -10.16 14.92
CA GLN A 190 6.32 -9.93 15.94
C GLN A 190 6.61 -8.68 16.77
N LYS A 191 7.90 -8.33 16.97
CA LYS A 191 8.30 -7.11 17.66
C LYS A 191 7.99 -5.90 16.79
N LYS A 192 7.04 -5.08 17.22
CA LYS A 192 6.61 -3.86 16.54
C LYS A 192 7.17 -2.61 17.21
N TYR A 193 7.48 -1.60 16.40
CA TYR A 193 7.80 -0.25 16.85
C TYR A 193 6.57 0.67 16.75
N ALA A 194 5.59 0.30 15.93
CA ALA A 194 4.36 1.04 15.75
C ALA A 194 3.34 0.70 16.84
N ASP A 195 2.52 1.68 17.21
CA ASP A 195 1.41 1.55 18.14
C ASP A 195 0.26 0.73 17.55
N LEU A 196 0.03 0.91 16.25
CA LEU A 196 -0.94 0.14 15.46
C LEU A 196 -0.28 -0.41 14.19
N THR A 197 -0.71 -1.61 13.78
CA THR A 197 -0.42 -2.15 12.44
C THR A 197 -1.72 -2.27 11.64
N LEU A 198 -1.76 -1.64 10.46
CA LEU A 198 -2.93 -1.70 9.58
C LEU A 198 -2.71 -2.69 8.43
N GLY A 199 -3.76 -3.41 8.11
CA GLY A 199 -3.80 -4.34 6.98
C GLY A 199 -5.17 -4.38 6.32
N ASP A 200 -5.26 -5.17 5.26
CA ASP A 200 -6.52 -5.43 4.58
C ASP A 200 -7.33 -6.50 5.31
N GLY A 201 -8.57 -6.23 5.64
CA GLY A 201 -9.52 -7.14 6.29
C GLY A 201 -10.07 -8.22 5.33
N TRP A 202 -9.17 -9.02 4.71
CA TRP A 202 -9.57 -10.03 3.71
C TRP A 202 -10.53 -11.09 4.24
N SER A 203 -10.60 -11.30 5.54
CA SER A 203 -11.45 -12.30 6.18
C SER A 203 -12.82 -11.77 6.59
N VAL A 204 -13.11 -10.48 6.41
CA VAL A 204 -14.37 -9.88 6.84
C VAL A 204 -15.58 -10.63 6.28
N SER A 205 -15.56 -11.02 5.02
CA SER A 205 -16.65 -11.78 4.38
C SER A 205 -16.89 -13.18 4.96
N GLU A 206 -15.94 -13.71 5.73
CA GLU A 206 -16.02 -15.01 6.38
C GLU A 206 -16.35 -14.90 7.88
N GLU A 207 -15.80 -13.87 8.53
CA GLU A 207 -15.93 -13.65 9.98
C GLU A 207 -17.13 -12.77 10.35
N PHE A 208 -17.43 -11.79 9.49
CA PHE A 208 -18.47 -10.77 9.69
C PHE A 208 -19.14 -10.43 8.35
N PRO A 209 -19.88 -11.37 7.73
CA PRO A 209 -20.45 -11.19 6.40
C PRO A 209 -21.40 -9.99 6.30
N GLU A 210 -22.06 -9.62 7.41
CA GLU A 210 -22.94 -8.46 7.52
C GLU A 210 -22.20 -7.11 7.41
N LEU A 211 -20.89 -7.09 7.68
CA LEU A 211 -20.03 -5.91 7.55
C LEU A 211 -19.31 -5.83 6.20
N ASP A 212 -19.44 -6.84 5.34
CA ASP A 212 -18.80 -6.85 4.02
C ASP A 212 -19.64 -6.13 2.96
N ASP A 213 -19.49 -4.82 2.88
CA ASP A 213 -20.13 -3.97 1.87
C ASP A 213 -19.34 -3.88 0.53
N ASP A 214 -18.28 -4.68 0.36
CA ASP A 214 -17.34 -4.65 -0.78
C ASP A 214 -16.58 -3.31 -0.97
N LYS A 215 -16.64 -2.40 0.03
CA LYS A 215 -15.85 -1.17 0.03
C LYS A 215 -14.52 -1.31 0.77
N GLY A 216 -14.36 -2.38 1.50
CA GLY A 216 -13.14 -2.79 2.19
C GLY A 216 -13.12 -2.41 3.67
N THR A 217 -12.56 -3.33 4.44
CA THR A 217 -12.42 -3.24 5.90
C THR A 217 -10.94 -3.14 6.26
N THR A 218 -10.61 -2.26 7.21
CA THR A 218 -9.26 -2.20 7.77
C THR A 218 -9.12 -3.23 8.88
N LYS A 219 -8.13 -4.10 8.77
CA LYS A 219 -7.66 -4.95 9.85
C LYS A 219 -6.66 -4.15 10.69
N ILE A 220 -6.84 -4.15 12.00
CA ILE A 220 -6.02 -3.38 12.92
C ILE A 220 -5.44 -4.32 13.97
N TYR A 221 -4.13 -4.26 14.18
CA TYR A 221 -3.45 -4.86 15.31
C TYR A 221 -3.04 -3.76 16.27
N VAL A 222 -3.44 -3.90 17.53
CA VAL A 222 -3.07 -2.98 18.60
C VAL A 222 -1.81 -3.51 19.26
N ASN A 223 -0.71 -2.75 19.17
CA ASN A 223 0.61 -3.18 19.63
C ASN A 223 1.05 -2.52 20.95
N SER A 224 0.38 -1.43 21.37
CA SER A 224 0.69 -0.68 22.61
C SER A 224 -0.55 -0.07 23.23
N GLU A 225 -0.42 0.52 24.43
CA GLU A 225 -1.50 1.27 25.07
C GLU A 225 -1.85 2.53 24.28
N LYS A 226 -0.87 3.28 23.77
CA LYS A 226 -1.11 4.40 22.82
C LYS A 226 -1.89 3.95 21.58
N GLY A 227 -1.68 2.72 21.13
CA GLY A 227 -2.48 2.12 20.06
C GLY A 227 -3.95 1.94 20.43
N ARG A 228 -4.27 1.60 21.69
CA ARG A 228 -5.67 1.56 22.16
C ARG A 228 -6.31 2.94 22.18
N GLU A 229 -5.56 3.94 22.65
CA GLU A 229 -6.00 5.33 22.64
C GLU A 229 -6.28 5.82 21.21
N LEU A 230 -5.38 5.53 20.25
CA LEU A 230 -5.60 5.83 18.85
C LEU A 230 -6.85 5.14 18.29
N LEU A 231 -7.07 3.87 18.65
CA LEU A 231 -8.23 3.12 18.19
C LEU A 231 -9.53 3.74 18.72
N ALA A 232 -9.52 4.24 19.95
CA ALA A 232 -10.67 4.89 20.59
C ALA A 232 -11.04 6.24 19.93
N LEU A 233 -10.11 6.88 19.20
CA LEU A 233 -10.38 8.12 18.45
C LEU A 233 -11.13 7.86 17.13
N ALA A 234 -11.23 6.61 16.68
CA ALA A 234 -11.90 6.28 15.42
C ALA A 234 -13.42 6.29 15.59
N ASP A 235 -14.09 7.12 14.81
CA ASP A 235 -15.54 7.09 14.65
C ASP A 235 -15.91 6.03 13.60
N GLY A 236 -16.42 4.88 14.06
CA GLY A 236 -16.78 3.79 13.18
C GLY A 236 -17.06 2.46 13.88
N ILE A 237 -17.52 1.47 13.09
CA ILE A 237 -17.80 0.12 13.60
C ILE A 237 -16.48 -0.62 13.77
N CYS A 238 -16.13 -0.93 15.02
CA CYS A 238 -15.01 -1.79 15.40
C CYS A 238 -15.52 -3.12 15.96
N VAL A 239 -15.08 -4.24 15.40
CA VAL A 239 -15.38 -5.58 15.90
C VAL A 239 -14.10 -6.34 16.17
N LYS A 240 -14.10 -7.18 17.22
CA LYS A 240 -12.96 -8.01 17.56
C LYS A 240 -12.93 -9.24 16.67
N GLY A 241 -12.01 -9.26 15.70
CA GLY A 241 -11.77 -10.39 14.83
C GLY A 241 -10.98 -11.51 15.51
N LYS A 242 -10.86 -12.65 14.81
CA LYS A 242 -10.01 -13.77 15.25
C LYS A 242 -8.56 -13.31 15.36
N GLN A 243 -7.91 -13.68 16.46
CA GLN A 243 -6.50 -13.37 16.66
C GLN A 243 -5.66 -14.08 15.58
N ARG A 244 -4.83 -13.32 14.88
CA ARG A 244 -3.91 -13.81 13.84
C ARG A 244 -2.57 -13.12 14.01
N PRO A 245 -1.44 -13.76 13.62
CA PRO A 245 -0.15 -13.08 13.65
C PRO A 245 -0.17 -11.80 12.82
N ALA A 246 0.40 -10.71 13.36
CA ALA A 246 0.57 -9.43 12.65
C ALA A 246 1.66 -9.49 11.55
N VAL A 247 2.12 -10.68 11.18
CA VAL A 247 3.22 -10.91 10.24
C VAL A 247 2.80 -11.94 9.18
N PRO A 248 1.93 -11.57 8.23
CA PRO A 248 1.37 -12.51 7.26
C PRO A 248 2.43 -13.05 6.28
N TYR A 249 3.58 -12.37 6.14
CA TYR A 249 4.60 -12.67 5.13
C TYR A 249 5.91 -13.23 5.70
N GLY A 250 6.04 -13.32 7.04
CA GLY A 250 7.28 -13.75 7.71
C GLY A 250 8.46 -12.81 7.51
N VAL A 251 9.54 -13.02 8.25
CA VAL A 251 10.79 -12.23 8.17
C VAL A 251 11.53 -12.55 6.88
N ASP A 252 11.70 -13.85 6.62
CA ASP A 252 12.41 -14.36 5.44
C ASP A 252 11.44 -14.64 4.31
N LYS A 253 11.85 -14.27 3.10
CA LYS A 253 11.14 -14.49 1.87
C LYS A 253 12.12 -15.00 0.82
N LYS A 254 11.79 -16.13 0.19
CA LYS A 254 12.62 -16.65 -0.89
C LYS A 254 12.78 -15.60 -2.00
N GLN A 255 14.03 -15.32 -2.34
CA GLN A 255 14.35 -14.44 -3.47
C GLN A 255 13.94 -15.14 -4.77
N HIS A 256 13.41 -14.37 -5.71
CA HIS A 256 13.07 -14.87 -7.05
C HIS A 256 14.36 -15.31 -7.78
N GLU A 257 14.38 -16.51 -8.31
CA GLU A 257 15.58 -17.13 -8.91
C GLU A 257 16.20 -16.27 -10.01
N LYS A 258 15.38 -15.72 -10.91
CA LYS A 258 15.82 -14.88 -12.03
C LYS A 258 16.07 -13.40 -11.66
N ARG A 259 16.09 -13.07 -10.35
CA ARG A 259 16.28 -11.66 -9.94
C ARG A 259 17.65 -11.09 -10.34
N PRO A 260 18.78 -11.78 -10.17
CA PRO A 260 20.08 -11.27 -10.62
C PRO A 260 20.09 -10.96 -12.13
N GLU A 261 19.62 -11.90 -12.94
CA GLU A 261 19.51 -11.72 -14.40
C GLU A 261 18.58 -10.57 -14.79
N PHE A 262 17.44 -10.43 -14.06
CA PHE A 262 16.50 -9.36 -14.29
C PHE A 262 17.12 -7.97 -14.08
N PHE A 263 17.88 -7.77 -13.00
CA PHE A 263 18.52 -6.48 -12.74
C PHE A 263 19.73 -6.23 -13.65
N ALA A 264 20.50 -7.24 -14.01
CA ALA A 264 21.55 -7.12 -15.02
C ALA A 264 20.96 -6.72 -16.39
N ALA A 265 19.91 -7.39 -16.83
CA ALA A 265 19.21 -7.04 -18.08
C ALA A 265 18.57 -5.65 -18.04
N ALA A 266 18.16 -5.18 -16.85
CA ALA A 266 17.58 -3.86 -16.70
C ALA A 266 18.57 -2.72 -17.00
N GLU A 267 19.87 -2.95 -17.06
CA GLU A 267 20.86 -1.92 -17.43
C GLU A 267 20.81 -1.57 -18.92
N SER A 268 20.45 -2.51 -19.78
CA SER A 268 20.49 -2.34 -21.24
C SER A 268 19.12 -2.45 -21.94
N MET A 269 18.16 -3.16 -21.35
CA MET A 269 16.85 -3.37 -21.96
C MET A 269 15.87 -2.24 -21.61
N THR A 270 14.94 -1.94 -22.52
CA THR A 270 13.76 -1.11 -22.21
C THR A 270 12.88 -1.78 -21.14
N TYR A 271 11.97 -1.02 -20.53
CA TYR A 271 11.05 -1.60 -19.54
C TYR A 271 10.12 -2.65 -20.17
N GLU A 272 9.64 -2.41 -21.40
CA GLU A 272 8.78 -3.34 -22.14
C GLU A 272 9.50 -4.67 -22.44
N GLU A 273 10.72 -4.61 -22.98
CA GLU A 273 11.56 -5.80 -23.25
C GLU A 273 11.84 -6.58 -21.97
N LEU A 274 12.19 -5.88 -20.87
CA LEU A 274 12.47 -6.48 -19.58
C LEU A 274 11.24 -7.26 -19.06
N ILE A 275 10.07 -6.66 -19.11
CA ILE A 275 8.82 -7.33 -18.69
C ILE A 275 8.46 -8.47 -19.65
N GLY A 276 8.64 -8.28 -20.94
CA GLY A 276 8.40 -9.31 -21.96
C GLY A 276 9.25 -10.56 -21.72
N LYS A 277 10.52 -10.39 -21.37
CA LYS A 277 11.47 -11.48 -21.13
C LYS A 277 11.22 -12.20 -19.80
N PHE A 278 11.05 -11.48 -18.71
CA PHE A 278 11.06 -12.06 -17.36
C PHE A 278 9.67 -12.30 -16.77
N LEU A 279 8.68 -11.55 -17.22
CA LEU A 279 7.29 -11.63 -16.78
C LEU A 279 6.33 -11.62 -17.97
N PRO A 280 6.46 -12.56 -18.94
CA PRO A 280 5.63 -12.56 -20.13
C PRO A 280 4.14 -12.68 -19.80
N THR A 281 3.32 -12.02 -20.59
CA THR A 281 1.86 -12.16 -20.50
C THR A 281 1.47 -13.42 -21.26
N THR A 282 0.91 -14.39 -20.55
CA THR A 282 0.47 -15.67 -21.16
C THR A 282 -0.75 -15.47 -22.07
N GLY A 283 -1.00 -16.39 -22.98
CA GLY A 283 -2.22 -16.40 -23.79
C GLY A 283 -3.50 -16.38 -22.95
N LYS A 284 -3.48 -17.11 -21.82
CA LYS A 284 -4.59 -17.09 -20.82
C LYS A 284 -4.79 -15.71 -20.20
N ASP A 285 -3.71 -15.01 -19.88
CA ASP A 285 -3.80 -13.64 -19.34
C ASP A 285 -4.34 -12.66 -20.38
N ARG A 286 -3.93 -12.79 -21.66
CA ARG A 286 -4.42 -11.96 -22.75
C ARG A 286 -5.92 -12.18 -22.96
N LEU A 287 -6.37 -13.42 -23.02
CA LEU A 287 -7.78 -13.77 -23.16
C LEU A 287 -8.58 -13.28 -21.94
N ALA A 288 -8.09 -13.53 -20.73
CA ALA A 288 -8.74 -13.05 -19.52
C ALA A 288 -8.85 -11.51 -19.48
N ASN A 289 -7.82 -10.79 -19.90
CA ASN A 289 -7.85 -9.32 -19.97
C ASN A 289 -8.80 -8.82 -21.07
N ALA A 290 -8.90 -9.49 -22.21
CA ALA A 290 -9.85 -9.16 -23.27
C ALA A 290 -11.32 -9.38 -22.84
N LEU A 291 -11.59 -10.47 -22.12
CA LEU A 291 -12.94 -10.82 -21.68
C LEU A 291 -13.40 -10.05 -20.42
N LYS A 292 -12.47 -9.63 -19.57
CA LYS A 292 -12.79 -8.91 -18.31
C LYS A 292 -13.71 -7.70 -18.47
N PRO A 293 -13.51 -6.79 -19.45
CA PRO A 293 -14.39 -5.63 -19.61
C PRO A 293 -15.85 -6.03 -19.89
N TRP A 294 -16.04 -7.09 -20.69
CA TRP A 294 -17.36 -7.62 -21.02
C TRP A 294 -18.03 -8.28 -19.81
N ILE A 295 -17.30 -9.14 -19.11
CA ILE A 295 -17.81 -9.81 -17.90
C ILE A 295 -18.16 -8.78 -16.82
N ARG A 296 -17.40 -7.69 -16.70
CA ARG A 296 -17.62 -6.63 -15.70
C ARG A 296 -18.83 -5.76 -15.99
N LYS A 297 -19.23 -5.61 -17.25
CA LYS A 297 -20.43 -4.89 -17.66
C LYS A 297 -21.69 -5.73 -17.50
N ALA A 298 -21.59 -7.04 -17.37
CA ALA A 298 -22.72 -7.93 -17.22
C ALA A 298 -23.46 -7.69 -15.88
N PRO A 299 -24.79 -7.72 -15.85
CA PRO A 299 -25.58 -7.43 -14.64
C PRO A 299 -25.28 -8.37 -13.46
N PHE A 300 -24.80 -9.59 -13.73
CA PHE A 300 -24.42 -10.59 -12.73
C PHE A 300 -22.93 -10.53 -12.33
N SER A 301 -22.18 -9.54 -12.82
CA SER A 301 -20.72 -9.49 -12.64
C SER A 301 -20.26 -9.51 -11.18
N LYS A 302 -20.93 -8.77 -10.30
CA LYS A 302 -20.59 -8.74 -8.86
C LYS A 302 -20.72 -10.12 -8.21
N THR A 303 -21.85 -10.80 -8.46
CA THR A 303 -22.12 -12.16 -7.94
C THR A 303 -21.14 -13.17 -8.52
N PHE A 304 -20.87 -13.11 -9.82
CA PHE A 304 -19.92 -13.98 -10.51
C PHE A 304 -18.50 -13.85 -9.92
N PHE A 305 -18.01 -12.62 -9.73
CA PHE A 305 -16.68 -12.42 -9.13
C PHE A 305 -16.64 -12.82 -7.64
N ARG A 306 -17.72 -12.61 -6.88
CA ARG A 306 -17.83 -13.11 -5.50
C ARG A 306 -17.72 -14.65 -5.46
N THR A 307 -18.43 -15.34 -6.35
CA THR A 307 -18.41 -16.82 -6.44
C THR A 307 -17.04 -17.33 -6.87
N LEU A 308 -16.42 -16.74 -7.90
CA LEU A 308 -15.05 -17.11 -8.32
C LEU A 308 -14.02 -16.91 -7.19
N LYS A 309 -14.16 -15.87 -6.37
CA LYS A 309 -13.31 -15.64 -5.20
C LYS A 309 -13.50 -16.75 -4.17
N LYS A 310 -14.75 -17.15 -3.86
CA LYS A 310 -15.04 -18.27 -2.94
C LYS A 310 -14.40 -19.57 -3.42
N ILE A 311 -14.53 -19.88 -4.72
CA ILE A 311 -13.92 -21.10 -5.33
C ILE A 311 -12.39 -21.05 -5.26
N LYS A 312 -11.75 -19.91 -5.59
CA LYS A 312 -10.29 -19.77 -5.49
C LYS A 312 -9.77 -19.89 -4.05
N ARG A 313 -10.50 -19.36 -3.07
CA ARG A 313 -10.19 -19.49 -1.63
C ARG A 313 -10.35 -20.93 -1.16
N TRP A 314 -11.45 -21.58 -1.56
CA TRP A 314 -11.69 -23.00 -1.25
C TRP A 314 -10.55 -23.88 -1.79
N LYS A 315 -10.15 -23.72 -3.05
CA LYS A 315 -9.00 -24.44 -3.64
C LYS A 315 -7.70 -24.22 -2.87
N ARG A 316 -7.38 -22.99 -2.46
CA ARG A 316 -6.18 -22.70 -1.66
C ARG A 316 -6.19 -23.34 -0.27
N LYS A 317 -7.36 -23.61 0.29
CA LYS A 317 -7.53 -24.20 1.63
C LYS A 317 -7.40 -25.72 1.60
N HIS A 318 -7.69 -26.36 0.47
CA HIS A 318 -7.73 -27.81 0.30
C HIS A 318 -6.59 -28.38 -0.56
N HIS A 319 -5.71 -27.52 -1.10
CA HIS A 319 -4.52 -27.92 -1.86
C HIS A 319 -3.20 -27.43 -1.20
N ARG A 320 -3.21 -27.29 0.14
CA ARG A 320 -2.00 -27.14 0.96
C ARG A 320 -1.74 -28.40 1.75
#